data_debaa51ab8691c4b26b78f5d6e165d69
#
_entry.id   debaa51ab8691c4b26b78f5d6e165d69
#
_cell.length_a   1.000
_cell.length_b   1.000
_cell.length_c   1.000
_cell.angle_alpha   90.00
_cell.angle_beta   90.00
_cell.angle_gamma   90.00
#
_symmetry.space_group_name_H-M   'P 1'
#
loop_
_entity.id
_entity.type
_entity.pdbx_description
1 polymer ?
#
loop_
_entity_poly.entity_id
_entity_poly.type
_entity_poly.pdbx_seq_one_letter_code
_entity_poly.pdbx_strand_id
1 'polypeptide(L)'
;MRLQFLNELTLNTLFMEKKRVYTFGNGKAEGKADMRELLGGKGANLAEMNLIGVPVPPGFTITTEVCTEYYDLGKDKVVELLREDVEKAIANIENLMNSKFGDVENPLLVSVRSGARASMPGMMDTILNLGLNDEVVEGLTRKTGRPRFAWDSYRRFVQMYGDVVLGMKPVNKDDIDPFEAIIEEVKEAKGVKLDNELEVEDLKELVKRFKAAVKEQTGQDFPTSAYEQLWGAVCAVFRSWMNERAILYRKMEGIPAEWGTAVTVQAMVFGNMGDTSA
;
A
#
# COMPACT_ATOMS: atom_id res chain seq x y z
N MET A 1 22.52 29.49 22.36
CA MET A 1 21.27 28.91 22.91
C MET A 1 19.98 29.56 22.36
N ARG A 2 19.79 30.88 22.48
CA ARG A 2 18.54 31.56 21.99
C ARG A 2 18.37 31.55 20.47
N LEU A 3 19.43 31.66 19.68
CA LEU A 3 19.42 31.58 18.22
C LEU A 3 19.17 30.16 17.68
N GLN A 4 19.68 29.12 18.34
CA GLN A 4 19.37 27.74 17.98
C GLN A 4 17.89 27.40 18.24
N PHE A 5 17.33 27.83 19.37
CA PHE A 5 15.93 27.63 19.70
C PHE A 5 14.97 28.36 18.74
N LEU A 6 15.33 29.56 18.30
CA LEU A 6 14.57 30.33 17.30
C LEU A 6 14.66 29.68 15.92
N ASN A 7 15.80 29.12 15.52
CA ASN A 7 15.92 28.36 14.27
C ASN A 7 15.13 27.05 14.30
N GLU A 8 15.14 26.33 15.41
CA GLU A 8 14.34 25.09 15.56
C GLU A 8 12.84 25.37 15.59
N LEU A 9 12.40 26.45 16.25
CA LEU A 9 10.98 26.88 16.22
C LEU A 9 10.54 27.34 14.83
N THR A 10 11.37 28.07 14.11
CA THR A 10 11.07 28.55 12.75
C THR A 10 11.07 27.42 11.74
N LEU A 11 12.03 26.50 11.83
CA LEU A 11 12.06 25.26 11.05
C LEU A 11 10.84 24.38 11.36
N ASN A 12 10.50 24.14 12.61
CA ASN A 12 9.31 23.39 13.00
C ASN A 12 8.02 24.04 12.48
N THR A 13 7.90 25.37 12.54
CA THR A 13 6.71 26.07 12.03
C THR A 13 6.60 25.99 10.50
N LEU A 14 7.71 26.10 9.76
CA LEU A 14 7.74 25.90 8.31
C LEU A 14 7.42 24.47 7.90
N PHE A 15 7.86 23.45 8.68
CA PHE A 15 7.52 22.05 8.45
C PHE A 15 6.04 21.74 8.73
N MET A 16 5.39 22.47 9.63
CA MET A 16 3.97 22.27 9.98
C MET A 16 2.99 22.86 8.97
N GLU A 17 3.37 23.92 8.23
CA GLU A 17 2.51 24.58 7.22
C GLU A 17 2.48 23.90 5.85
N LYS A 18 3.39 22.96 5.58
CA LYS A 18 3.54 22.31 4.27
C LYS A 18 2.49 21.21 4.10
N LYS A 19 1.59 21.37 3.12
CA LYS A 19 0.62 20.33 2.78
C LYS A 19 1.31 19.11 2.17
N ARG A 20 1.16 17.95 2.82
CA ARG A 20 1.80 16.68 2.43
C ARG A 20 0.83 15.64 1.87
N VAL A 21 -0.47 15.81 2.11
CA VAL A 21 -1.51 14.85 1.72
C VAL A 21 -2.58 15.55 0.89
N TYR A 22 -2.89 14.99 -0.28
CA TYR A 22 -3.85 15.53 -1.25
C TYR A 22 -4.93 14.50 -1.54
N THR A 23 -6.17 14.82 -1.17
CA THR A 23 -7.31 13.91 -1.34
C THR A 23 -7.96 14.06 -2.70
N PHE A 24 -8.62 12.98 -3.16
CA PHE A 24 -9.47 12.95 -4.35
C PHE A 24 -10.61 11.95 -4.18
N GLY A 25 -11.75 12.22 -4.81
CA GLY A 25 -12.94 11.37 -4.77
C GLY A 25 -14.22 12.16 -5.00
N ASN A 26 -15.25 11.49 -5.50
CA ASN A 26 -16.59 12.06 -5.71
C ASN A 26 -16.59 13.39 -6.50
N GLY A 27 -15.86 13.46 -7.60
CA GLY A 27 -15.78 14.66 -8.46
C GLY A 27 -14.96 15.82 -7.87
N LYS A 28 -14.26 15.63 -6.75
CA LYS A 28 -13.42 16.65 -6.09
C LYS A 28 -11.99 16.13 -5.94
N ALA A 29 -11.03 17.01 -6.17
CA ALA A 29 -9.64 16.73 -5.89
C ALA A 29 -8.91 17.99 -5.44
N GLU A 30 -7.94 17.83 -4.54
CA GLU A 30 -7.08 18.92 -4.09
C GLU A 30 -5.86 19.09 -5.00
N GLY A 31 -5.58 18.10 -5.84
CA GLY A 31 -4.55 18.12 -6.87
C GLY A 31 -5.12 18.24 -8.27
N LYS A 32 -4.25 18.39 -9.28
CA LYS A 32 -4.56 18.46 -10.72
C LYS A 32 -3.39 17.98 -11.58
N ALA A 33 -3.61 17.86 -12.90
CA ALA A 33 -2.65 17.26 -13.83
C ALA A 33 -1.28 17.93 -13.87
N ASP A 34 -1.18 19.24 -13.65
CA ASP A 34 0.08 20.01 -13.69
C ASP A 34 0.93 19.80 -12.40
N MET A 35 0.37 19.22 -11.35
CA MET A 35 1.07 18.95 -10.09
C MET A 35 1.86 17.63 -10.11
N ARG A 36 2.31 17.18 -11.29
CA ARG A 36 3.03 15.91 -11.45
C ARG A 36 4.33 15.86 -10.65
N GLU A 37 4.99 16.97 -10.48
CA GLU A 37 6.23 17.05 -9.67
C GLU A 37 5.96 16.70 -8.21
N LEU A 38 4.83 17.13 -7.67
CA LEU A 38 4.45 16.96 -6.27
C LEU A 38 3.70 15.65 -6.02
N LEU A 39 2.75 15.30 -6.89
CA LEU A 39 1.85 14.16 -6.72
C LEU A 39 2.30 12.91 -7.47
N GLY A 40 3.39 13.00 -8.23
CA GLY A 40 3.79 11.96 -9.18
C GLY A 40 2.80 11.82 -10.33
N GLY A 41 3.14 11.01 -11.32
CA GLY A 41 2.29 10.82 -12.49
C GLY A 41 0.92 10.20 -12.16
N LYS A 42 0.90 9.19 -11.27
CA LYS A 42 -0.36 8.53 -10.87
C LYS A 42 -1.26 9.46 -10.07
N GLY A 43 -0.75 10.14 -9.04
CA GLY A 43 -1.53 11.02 -8.19
C GLY A 43 -2.14 12.19 -8.96
N ALA A 44 -1.34 12.85 -9.80
CA ALA A 44 -1.80 13.96 -10.63
C ALA A 44 -2.89 13.53 -11.64
N ASN A 45 -2.70 12.38 -12.31
CA ASN A 45 -3.67 11.86 -13.26
C ASN A 45 -4.98 11.41 -12.57
N LEU A 46 -4.91 10.74 -11.41
CA LEU A 46 -6.11 10.36 -10.64
C LEU A 46 -6.91 11.58 -10.18
N ALA A 47 -6.23 12.64 -9.73
CA ALA A 47 -6.87 13.88 -9.37
C ALA A 47 -7.59 14.51 -10.58
N GLU A 48 -6.91 14.60 -11.73
CA GLU A 48 -7.49 15.14 -12.97
C GLU A 48 -8.67 14.32 -13.47
N MET A 49 -8.53 12.99 -13.54
CA MET A 49 -9.61 12.09 -13.95
C MET A 49 -10.85 12.29 -13.08
N ASN A 50 -10.66 12.47 -11.77
CA ASN A 50 -11.76 12.72 -10.86
C ASN A 50 -12.43 14.09 -11.11
N LEU A 51 -11.65 15.15 -11.38
CA LEU A 51 -12.17 16.49 -11.67
C LEU A 51 -12.97 16.57 -12.96
N ILE A 52 -12.58 15.80 -13.99
CA ILE A 52 -13.31 15.74 -15.28
C ILE A 52 -14.49 14.76 -15.27
N GLY A 53 -14.82 14.18 -14.10
CA GLY A 53 -16.00 13.35 -13.89
C GLY A 53 -15.83 11.86 -14.21
N VAL A 54 -14.62 11.37 -14.43
CA VAL A 54 -14.36 9.93 -14.52
C VAL A 54 -14.59 9.30 -13.13
N PRO A 55 -15.33 8.19 -13.03
CA PRO A 55 -15.59 7.52 -11.74
C PRO A 55 -14.33 6.86 -11.19
N VAL A 56 -13.51 7.63 -10.50
CA VAL A 56 -12.28 7.17 -9.84
C VAL A 56 -12.60 6.80 -8.40
N PRO A 57 -12.21 5.61 -7.90
CA PRO A 57 -12.32 5.28 -6.49
C PRO A 57 -11.59 6.32 -5.63
N PRO A 58 -12.18 6.76 -4.49
CA PRO A 58 -11.59 7.81 -3.67
C PRO A 58 -10.25 7.37 -3.07
N GLY A 59 -9.41 8.36 -2.82
CA GLY A 59 -8.07 8.13 -2.30
C GLY A 59 -7.37 9.42 -1.91
N PHE A 60 -6.09 9.29 -1.62
CA PHE A 60 -5.19 10.42 -1.40
C PHE A 60 -3.78 10.11 -1.90
N THR A 61 -3.01 11.15 -2.10
CA THR A 61 -1.60 11.06 -2.49
C THR A 61 -0.74 11.78 -1.45
N ILE A 62 0.25 11.06 -0.91
CA ILE A 62 1.35 11.62 -0.12
C ILE A 62 2.41 12.08 -1.12
N THR A 63 2.91 13.30 -0.96
CA THR A 63 3.74 13.97 -1.96
C THR A 63 5.13 13.33 -2.13
N THR A 64 5.76 13.60 -3.27
CA THR A 64 7.15 13.17 -3.57
C THR A 64 8.16 13.74 -2.58
N GLU A 65 7.90 14.94 -2.06
CA GLU A 65 8.78 15.62 -1.09
C GLU A 65 8.87 14.87 0.25
N VAL A 66 7.79 14.17 0.64
CA VAL A 66 7.81 13.32 1.84
C VAL A 66 8.76 12.14 1.67
N CYS A 67 8.98 11.66 0.45
CA CYS A 67 10.00 10.64 0.20
C CYS A 67 11.40 11.14 0.58
N THR A 68 11.73 12.37 0.25
CA THR A 68 13.00 13.00 0.66
C THR A 68 13.04 13.19 2.19
N GLU A 69 11.95 13.73 2.77
CA GLU A 69 11.82 13.88 4.23
C GLU A 69 11.98 12.52 4.94
N TYR A 70 11.53 11.42 4.35
CA TYR A 70 11.69 10.07 4.91
C TYR A 70 13.16 9.64 5.01
N TYR A 71 13.99 9.98 4.04
CA TYR A 71 15.43 9.68 4.09
C TYR A 71 16.21 10.63 4.99
N ASP A 72 15.76 11.87 5.11
CA ASP A 72 16.43 12.90 5.93
C ASP A 72 16.08 12.77 7.43
N LEU A 73 14.81 12.51 7.75
CA LEU A 73 14.29 12.54 9.13
C LEU A 73 14.09 11.14 9.73
N GLY A 74 14.04 10.10 8.91
CA GLY A 74 13.76 8.73 9.31
C GLY A 74 12.25 8.41 9.42
N LYS A 75 11.98 7.11 9.48
CA LYS A 75 10.62 6.53 9.47
C LYS A 75 9.71 7.12 10.53
N ASP A 76 10.14 7.10 11.79
CA ASP A 76 9.26 7.41 12.92
C ASP A 76 8.82 8.87 12.89
N LYS A 77 9.75 9.77 12.54
CA LYS A 77 9.45 11.20 12.44
C LYS A 77 8.49 11.52 11.29
N VAL A 78 8.66 10.88 10.14
CA VAL A 78 7.75 11.08 9.00
C VAL A 78 6.36 10.51 9.29
N VAL A 79 6.26 9.36 9.94
CA VAL A 79 4.97 8.81 10.37
C VAL A 79 4.27 9.75 11.35
N GLU A 80 5.00 10.33 12.30
CA GLU A 80 4.47 11.32 13.24
C GLU A 80 3.92 12.57 12.51
N LEU A 81 4.69 13.12 11.57
CA LEU A 81 4.30 14.29 10.77
C LEU A 81 3.07 14.07 9.88
N LEU A 82 2.88 12.85 9.39
CA LEU A 82 1.78 12.51 8.48
C LEU A 82 0.52 12.02 9.18
N ARG A 83 0.60 11.61 10.44
CA ARG A 83 -0.44 10.86 11.14
C ARG A 83 -1.80 11.52 11.04
N GLU A 84 -1.90 12.77 11.44
CA GLU A 84 -3.18 13.49 11.47
C GLU A 84 -3.79 13.67 10.07
N ASP A 85 -2.97 14.02 9.07
CA ASP A 85 -3.43 14.22 7.70
C ASP A 85 -3.86 12.91 7.05
N VAL A 86 -3.14 11.81 7.29
CA VAL A 86 -3.48 10.48 6.78
C VAL A 86 -4.76 9.96 7.44
N GLU A 87 -4.92 10.13 8.75
CA GLU A 87 -6.15 9.74 9.46
C GLU A 87 -7.37 10.50 8.93
N LYS A 88 -7.25 11.82 8.70
CA LYS A 88 -8.31 12.64 8.06
C LYS A 88 -8.61 12.16 6.63
N ALA A 89 -7.58 11.82 5.86
CA ALA A 89 -7.74 11.33 4.49
C ALA A 89 -8.41 9.94 4.45
N ILE A 90 -8.06 9.03 5.36
CA ILE A 90 -8.75 7.73 5.52
C ILE A 90 -10.22 7.97 5.90
N ALA A 91 -10.51 8.81 6.88
CA ALA A 91 -11.89 9.14 7.26
C ALA A 91 -12.71 9.72 6.10
N ASN A 92 -12.09 10.51 5.21
CA ASN A 92 -12.73 10.97 3.99
C ASN A 92 -13.07 9.81 3.03
N ILE A 93 -12.16 8.85 2.82
CA ILE A 93 -12.43 7.66 2.01
C ILE A 93 -13.56 6.83 2.65
N GLU A 94 -13.52 6.62 3.96
CA GLU A 94 -14.56 5.90 4.71
C GLU A 94 -15.95 6.48 4.48
N ASN A 95 -16.06 7.81 4.59
CA ASN A 95 -17.32 8.52 4.35
C ASN A 95 -17.81 8.37 2.89
N LEU A 96 -16.90 8.49 1.91
CA LEU A 96 -17.26 8.37 0.49
C LEU A 96 -17.63 6.95 0.10
N MET A 97 -17.00 5.95 0.71
CA MET A 97 -17.25 4.52 0.44
C MET A 97 -18.33 3.91 1.35
N ASN A 98 -18.81 4.67 2.35
CA ASN A 98 -19.72 4.18 3.39
C ASN A 98 -19.22 2.85 4.00
N SER A 99 -17.95 2.79 4.35
CA SER A 99 -17.26 1.61 4.90
C SER A 99 -16.12 2.06 5.81
N LYS A 100 -15.55 1.17 6.65
CA LYS A 100 -14.52 1.57 7.60
C LYS A 100 -13.26 0.74 7.46
N PHE A 101 -12.13 1.41 7.59
CA PHE A 101 -10.81 0.79 7.51
C PHE A 101 -10.53 -0.03 8.78
N GLY A 102 -10.35 -1.34 8.61
CA GLY A 102 -10.17 -2.29 9.71
C GLY A 102 -11.47 -2.72 10.42
N ASP A 103 -12.63 -2.31 9.93
CA ASP A 103 -13.92 -2.75 10.47
C ASP A 103 -14.27 -4.17 10.02
N VAL A 104 -14.80 -4.96 10.94
CA VAL A 104 -15.12 -6.36 10.70
C VAL A 104 -16.42 -6.55 9.91
N GLU A 105 -17.42 -5.67 10.12
CA GLU A 105 -18.74 -5.84 9.50
C GLU A 105 -18.84 -5.20 8.11
N ASN A 106 -18.22 -4.05 7.94
CA ASN A 106 -18.24 -3.31 6.68
C ASN A 106 -16.86 -2.78 6.30
N PRO A 107 -15.92 -3.68 5.97
CA PRO A 107 -14.53 -3.34 5.76
C PRO A 107 -14.32 -2.45 4.53
N LEU A 108 -13.52 -1.39 4.72
CA LEU A 108 -12.82 -0.68 3.67
C LEU A 108 -11.45 -1.35 3.45
N LEU A 109 -11.16 -1.74 2.22
CA LEU A 109 -9.82 -2.15 1.84
C LEU A 109 -9.18 -1.09 0.96
N VAL A 110 -7.88 -0.89 1.11
CA VAL A 110 -7.13 0.07 0.30
C VAL A 110 -5.92 -0.56 -0.37
N SER A 111 -5.47 0.09 -1.45
CA SER A 111 -4.18 -0.18 -2.08
C SER A 111 -3.20 0.94 -1.74
N VAL A 112 -1.91 0.61 -1.63
CA VAL A 112 -0.81 1.56 -1.49
C VAL A 112 0.14 1.37 -2.66
N ARG A 113 0.34 2.41 -3.44
CA ARG A 113 1.09 2.36 -4.71
C ARG A 113 2.06 3.52 -4.83
N SER A 114 3.22 3.24 -5.42
CA SER A 114 4.19 4.27 -5.80
C SER A 114 3.68 5.16 -6.93
N GLY A 115 4.10 6.42 -6.94
CA GLY A 115 3.80 7.39 -7.99
C GLY A 115 4.98 8.32 -8.27
N ALA A 116 5.98 7.88 -9.03
CA ALA A 116 7.08 8.73 -9.43
C ALA A 116 6.66 9.77 -10.49
N ARG A 117 7.43 10.86 -10.62
CA ARG A 117 7.23 11.90 -11.66
C ARG A 117 7.39 11.33 -13.06
N ALA A 118 8.36 10.44 -13.26
CA ALA A 118 8.56 9.66 -14.48
C ALA A 118 7.97 8.26 -14.32
N SER A 119 7.51 7.66 -15.43
CA SER A 119 7.03 6.28 -15.43
C SER A 119 8.20 5.34 -15.21
N MET A 120 8.09 4.46 -14.22
CA MET A 120 9.12 3.46 -13.86
C MET A 120 8.46 2.08 -13.69
N PRO A 121 8.01 1.44 -14.79
CA PRO A 121 7.23 0.20 -14.75
C PRO A 121 8.03 -0.93 -14.09
N GLY A 122 7.43 -1.61 -13.08
CA GLY A 122 8.02 -2.74 -12.38
C GLY A 122 9.19 -2.40 -11.45
N MET A 123 9.58 -1.12 -11.33
CA MET A 123 10.73 -0.73 -10.51
C MET A 123 10.39 -0.52 -9.04
N MET A 124 9.16 -0.18 -8.72
CA MET A 124 8.71 0.14 -7.36
C MET A 124 7.50 -0.69 -6.96
N ASP A 125 7.30 -0.79 -5.66
CA ASP A 125 6.37 -1.73 -5.06
C ASP A 125 4.93 -1.21 -5.01
N THR A 126 4.00 -2.17 -4.92
CA THR A 126 2.55 -1.97 -4.76
C THR A 126 2.05 -2.97 -3.73
N ILE A 127 1.18 -2.55 -2.83
CA ILE A 127 0.52 -3.44 -1.88
C ILE A 127 -1.00 -3.26 -2.04
N LEU A 128 -1.72 -4.37 -2.17
CA LEU A 128 -3.17 -4.41 -2.35
C LEU A 128 -3.85 -5.03 -1.14
N ASN A 129 -5.13 -4.76 -0.97
CA ASN A 129 -6.01 -5.37 0.05
C ASN A 129 -5.60 -5.08 1.50
N LEU A 130 -4.96 -3.93 1.77
CA LEU A 130 -4.68 -3.53 3.15
C LEU A 130 -5.98 -3.33 3.93
N GLY A 131 -5.94 -3.71 5.19
CA GLY A 131 -7.08 -3.74 6.09
C GLY A 131 -7.58 -5.15 6.38
N LEU A 132 -7.13 -6.18 5.64
CA LEU A 132 -7.48 -7.57 5.92
C LEU A 132 -6.69 -8.10 7.12
N ASN A 133 -7.41 -8.83 7.98
CA ASN A 133 -6.91 -9.67 9.05
C ASN A 133 -7.86 -10.87 9.24
N ASP A 134 -7.63 -11.72 10.24
CA ASP A 134 -8.42 -12.94 10.45
C ASP A 134 -9.90 -12.66 10.72
N GLU A 135 -10.25 -11.53 11.33
CA GLU A 135 -11.63 -11.14 11.61
C GLU A 135 -12.28 -10.43 10.41
N VAL A 136 -11.54 -9.54 9.77
CA VAL A 136 -12.01 -8.75 8.62
C VAL A 136 -12.29 -9.63 7.40
N VAL A 137 -11.50 -10.70 7.17
CA VAL A 137 -11.76 -11.64 6.06
C VAL A 137 -13.10 -12.38 6.21
N GLU A 138 -13.48 -12.69 7.44
CA GLU A 138 -14.80 -13.29 7.71
C GLU A 138 -15.93 -12.28 7.47
N GLY A 139 -15.72 -11.01 7.85
CA GLY A 139 -16.65 -9.92 7.51
C GLY A 139 -16.80 -9.72 6.00
N LEU A 140 -15.69 -9.71 5.28
CA LEU A 140 -15.69 -9.64 3.81
C LEU A 140 -16.42 -10.85 3.19
N THR A 141 -16.23 -12.03 3.76
CA THR A 141 -16.95 -13.25 3.36
C THR A 141 -18.47 -13.10 3.52
N ARG A 142 -18.93 -12.61 4.68
CA ARG A 142 -20.36 -12.34 4.92
C ARG A 142 -20.93 -11.29 3.96
N LYS A 143 -20.21 -10.19 3.80
CA LYS A 143 -20.62 -9.06 2.94
C LYS A 143 -20.75 -9.45 1.46
N THR A 144 -19.84 -10.28 0.97
CA THR A 144 -19.81 -10.66 -0.45
C THR A 144 -20.54 -11.93 -0.79
N GLY A 145 -20.79 -12.81 0.21
CA GLY A 145 -21.26 -14.17 -0.01
C GLY A 145 -20.27 -15.07 -0.77
N ARG A 146 -19.00 -14.65 -0.89
CA ARG A 146 -17.97 -15.33 -1.70
C ARG A 146 -16.72 -15.64 -0.85
N PRO A 147 -16.76 -16.70 -0.04
CA PRO A 147 -15.67 -17.02 0.90
C PRO A 147 -14.33 -17.27 0.18
N ARG A 148 -14.35 -17.95 -0.98
CA ARG A 148 -13.13 -18.20 -1.73
C ARG A 148 -12.46 -16.91 -2.20
N PHE A 149 -13.23 -15.92 -2.69
CA PHE A 149 -12.72 -14.61 -3.06
C PHE A 149 -12.09 -13.89 -1.86
N ALA A 150 -12.77 -13.89 -0.70
CA ALA A 150 -12.28 -13.19 0.49
C ALA A 150 -10.95 -13.81 0.98
N TRP A 151 -10.89 -15.14 1.09
CA TRP A 151 -9.71 -15.85 1.56
C TRP A 151 -8.55 -15.81 0.56
N ASP A 152 -8.79 -15.86 -0.76
CA ASP A 152 -7.74 -15.67 -1.77
C ASP A 152 -7.20 -14.24 -1.74
N SER A 153 -8.06 -13.24 -1.54
CA SER A 153 -7.63 -11.85 -1.35
C SER A 153 -6.75 -11.68 -0.12
N TYR A 154 -7.08 -12.36 0.98
CA TYR A 154 -6.27 -12.35 2.19
C TYR A 154 -4.95 -13.10 2.02
N ARG A 155 -4.96 -14.27 1.40
CA ARG A 155 -3.75 -15.04 1.07
C ARG A 155 -2.77 -14.18 0.25
N ARG A 156 -3.26 -13.54 -0.82
CA ARG A 156 -2.45 -12.64 -1.67
C ARG A 156 -1.94 -11.42 -0.91
N PHE A 157 -2.73 -10.86 -0.01
CA PHE A 157 -2.31 -9.74 0.82
C PHE A 157 -1.16 -10.15 1.75
N VAL A 158 -1.27 -11.27 2.45
CA VAL A 158 -0.21 -11.75 3.37
C VAL A 158 1.08 -12.02 2.60
N GLN A 159 1.00 -12.68 1.44
CA GLN A 159 2.15 -12.94 0.56
C GLN A 159 2.81 -11.62 0.12
N MET A 160 2.03 -10.71 -0.47
CA MET A 160 2.54 -9.43 -0.98
C MET A 160 3.11 -8.54 0.13
N TYR A 161 2.46 -8.50 1.30
CA TYR A 161 2.95 -7.73 2.45
C TYR A 161 4.24 -8.34 3.02
N GLY A 162 4.31 -9.66 3.11
CA GLY A 162 5.50 -10.40 3.52
C GLY A 162 6.69 -10.10 2.61
N ASP A 163 6.50 -10.21 1.31
CA ASP A 163 7.55 -9.92 0.31
C ASP A 163 7.98 -8.45 0.31
N VAL A 164 7.01 -7.52 0.19
CA VAL A 164 7.31 -6.09 -0.04
C VAL A 164 7.64 -5.35 1.24
N VAL A 165 6.87 -5.57 2.31
CA VAL A 165 7.00 -4.77 3.55
C VAL A 165 7.98 -5.39 4.51
N LEU A 166 7.90 -6.71 4.70
CA LEU A 166 8.72 -7.45 5.65
C LEU A 166 10.02 -7.99 5.03
N GLY A 167 10.15 -7.91 3.70
CA GLY A 167 11.39 -8.26 2.98
C GLY A 167 11.65 -9.75 2.92
N MET A 168 10.60 -10.58 2.96
CA MET A 168 10.69 -12.02 2.83
C MET A 168 10.99 -12.40 1.38
N LYS A 169 12.27 -12.39 1.04
CA LYS A 169 12.78 -12.75 -0.30
C LYS A 169 13.74 -13.93 -0.20
N PRO A 170 13.89 -14.66 -1.29
CA PRO A 170 14.93 -15.67 -1.37
C PRO A 170 16.30 -15.09 -1.01
N VAL A 171 17.08 -15.82 -0.23
CA VAL A 171 18.45 -15.41 0.17
C VAL A 171 19.38 -15.39 -1.04
N ASN A 172 19.25 -16.37 -1.95
CA ASN A 172 19.99 -16.44 -3.20
C ASN A 172 19.02 -16.39 -4.38
N LYS A 173 19.54 -15.98 -5.56
CA LYS A 173 18.71 -15.86 -6.79
C LYS A 173 18.11 -17.20 -7.27
N ASP A 174 18.73 -18.30 -6.91
CA ASP A 174 18.31 -19.65 -7.30
C ASP A 174 17.40 -20.30 -6.25
N ASP A 175 17.20 -19.67 -5.09
CA ASP A 175 16.30 -20.18 -4.06
C ASP A 175 14.83 -19.89 -4.46
N ILE A 176 13.94 -20.82 -4.11
CA ILE A 176 12.51 -20.66 -4.32
C ILE A 176 11.97 -19.61 -3.31
N ASP A 177 11.06 -18.76 -3.76
CA ASP A 177 10.33 -17.85 -2.89
C ASP A 177 9.64 -18.63 -1.77
N PRO A 178 9.77 -18.23 -0.49
CA PRO A 178 9.25 -19.00 0.64
C PRO A 178 7.74 -19.17 0.60
N PHE A 179 6.99 -18.22 0.05
CA PHE A 179 5.55 -18.32 -0.10
C PHE A 179 5.18 -19.26 -1.26
N GLU A 180 5.90 -19.17 -2.38
CA GLU A 180 5.69 -20.08 -3.52
C GLU A 180 5.98 -21.54 -3.14
N ALA A 181 7.03 -21.80 -2.35
CA ALA A 181 7.31 -23.12 -1.83
C ALA A 181 6.12 -23.69 -1.04
N ILE A 182 5.52 -22.89 -0.15
CA ILE A 182 4.36 -23.28 0.64
C ILE A 182 3.14 -23.55 -0.26
N ILE A 183 2.93 -22.72 -1.30
CA ILE A 183 1.82 -22.90 -2.26
C ILE A 183 1.98 -24.23 -3.01
N GLU A 184 3.16 -24.52 -3.52
CA GLU A 184 3.43 -25.78 -4.26
C GLU A 184 3.24 -27.01 -3.37
N GLU A 185 3.70 -26.99 -2.12
CA GLU A 185 3.44 -28.09 -1.18
C GLU A 185 1.93 -28.34 -0.94
N VAL A 186 1.12 -27.28 -0.80
CA VAL A 186 -0.32 -27.44 -0.62
C VAL A 186 -0.98 -27.97 -1.90
N LYS A 187 -0.57 -27.49 -3.08
CA LYS A 187 -1.06 -28.00 -4.36
C LYS A 187 -0.72 -29.48 -4.56
N GLU A 188 0.52 -29.88 -4.27
CA GLU A 188 0.94 -31.29 -4.37
C GLU A 188 0.12 -32.17 -3.42
N ALA A 189 -0.08 -31.74 -2.17
CA ALA A 189 -0.87 -32.49 -1.20
C ALA A 189 -2.34 -32.67 -1.62
N LYS A 190 -2.87 -31.72 -2.40
CA LYS A 190 -4.24 -31.75 -2.93
C LYS A 190 -4.36 -32.39 -4.32
N GLY A 191 -3.25 -32.60 -5.00
CA GLY A 191 -3.24 -33.13 -6.37
C GLY A 191 -3.77 -32.14 -7.42
N VAL A 192 -3.67 -30.83 -7.15
CA VAL A 192 -4.09 -29.75 -8.07
C VAL A 192 -2.86 -29.04 -8.66
N LYS A 193 -3.04 -28.33 -9.77
CA LYS A 193 -1.94 -27.64 -10.47
C LYS A 193 -2.05 -26.12 -10.43
N LEU A 194 -3.25 -25.59 -10.36
CA LEU A 194 -3.52 -24.16 -10.47
C LEU A 194 -4.04 -23.60 -9.15
N ASP A 195 -3.67 -22.37 -8.81
CA ASP A 195 -4.15 -21.67 -7.61
C ASP A 195 -5.68 -21.53 -7.57
N ASN A 196 -6.33 -21.44 -8.73
CA ASN A 196 -7.78 -21.33 -8.83
C ASN A 196 -8.52 -22.65 -8.52
N GLU A 197 -7.82 -23.76 -8.40
CA GLU A 197 -8.36 -25.07 -8.00
C GLU A 197 -8.33 -25.26 -6.48
N LEU A 198 -7.63 -24.37 -5.74
CA LEU A 198 -7.59 -24.38 -4.29
C LEU A 198 -8.94 -23.94 -3.71
N GLU A 199 -9.45 -24.72 -2.75
CA GLU A 199 -10.69 -24.46 -2.03
C GLU A 199 -10.48 -23.53 -0.83
N VAL A 200 -11.56 -23.11 -0.19
CA VAL A 200 -11.51 -22.17 0.95
C VAL A 200 -10.63 -22.65 2.08
N GLU A 201 -10.71 -23.93 2.44
CA GLU A 201 -9.91 -24.49 3.54
C GLU A 201 -8.41 -24.55 3.19
N ASP A 202 -8.07 -24.75 1.92
CA ASP A 202 -6.67 -24.71 1.46
C ASP A 202 -6.11 -23.28 1.54
N LEU A 203 -6.92 -22.29 1.19
CA LEU A 203 -6.55 -20.86 1.29
C LEU A 203 -6.37 -20.43 2.75
N LYS A 204 -7.20 -20.93 3.67
CA LYS A 204 -7.04 -20.72 5.12
C LYS A 204 -5.73 -21.33 5.62
N GLU A 205 -5.44 -22.53 5.20
CA GLU A 205 -4.17 -23.21 5.56
C GLU A 205 -2.97 -22.44 5.01
N LEU A 206 -3.01 -21.94 3.76
CA LEU A 206 -1.97 -21.09 3.20
C LEU A 206 -1.75 -19.83 4.03
N VAL A 207 -2.82 -19.08 4.40
CA VAL A 207 -2.71 -17.89 5.25
C VAL A 207 -2.03 -18.20 6.56
N LYS A 208 -2.44 -19.29 7.22
CA LYS A 208 -1.84 -19.75 8.48
C LYS A 208 -0.34 -20.06 8.34
N ARG A 209 0.02 -20.80 7.31
CA ARG A 209 1.41 -21.18 7.03
C ARG A 209 2.26 -19.97 6.64
N PHE A 210 1.73 -19.05 5.86
CA PHE A 210 2.41 -17.79 5.50
C PHE A 210 2.71 -16.95 6.74
N LYS A 211 1.75 -16.79 7.64
CA LYS A 211 1.96 -16.06 8.90
C LYS A 211 2.97 -16.75 9.81
N ALA A 212 2.99 -18.07 9.83
CA ALA A 212 4.01 -18.85 10.56
C ALA A 212 5.41 -18.63 9.97
N ALA A 213 5.54 -18.67 8.63
CA ALA A 213 6.81 -18.38 7.95
C ALA A 213 7.28 -16.94 8.18
N VAL A 214 6.35 -15.96 8.20
CA VAL A 214 6.66 -14.57 8.57
C VAL A 214 7.27 -14.52 9.97
N LYS A 215 6.63 -15.16 10.94
CA LYS A 215 7.12 -15.16 12.33
C LYS A 215 8.48 -15.85 12.47
N GLU A 216 8.66 -16.98 11.79
CA GLU A 216 9.91 -17.73 11.82
C GLU A 216 11.08 -16.91 11.23
N GLN A 217 10.85 -16.26 10.09
CA GLN A 217 11.91 -15.56 9.36
C GLN A 217 12.20 -14.16 9.94
N THR A 218 11.17 -13.45 10.41
CA THR A 218 11.31 -12.05 10.87
C THR A 218 11.36 -11.92 12.40
N GLY A 219 10.96 -12.95 13.14
CA GLY A 219 10.78 -12.91 14.60
C GLY A 219 9.54 -12.13 15.08
N GLN A 220 8.72 -11.62 14.15
CA GLN A 220 7.55 -10.80 14.43
C GLN A 220 6.27 -11.45 13.92
N ASP A 221 5.16 -11.22 14.62
CA ASP A 221 3.86 -11.64 14.12
C ASP A 221 3.41 -10.75 12.94
N PHE A 222 2.62 -11.32 12.02
CA PHE A 222 2.02 -10.54 10.93
C PHE A 222 1.09 -9.47 11.51
N PRO A 223 1.18 -8.19 11.09
CA PRO A 223 0.40 -7.11 11.68
C PRO A 223 -1.10 -7.28 11.43
N THR A 224 -1.90 -7.20 12.50
CA THR A 224 -3.37 -7.31 12.45
C THR A 224 -4.06 -5.95 12.42
N SER A 225 -3.39 -4.88 12.88
CA SER A 225 -3.92 -3.51 12.83
C SER A 225 -3.85 -2.96 11.40
N ALA A 226 -5.00 -2.50 10.87
CA ALA A 226 -5.08 -1.89 9.54
C ALA A 226 -4.16 -0.67 9.41
N TYR A 227 -4.05 0.16 10.43
CA TYR A 227 -3.14 1.32 10.42
C TYR A 227 -1.66 0.92 10.49
N GLU A 228 -1.31 -0.12 11.23
CA GLU A 228 0.05 -0.66 11.23
C GLU A 228 0.43 -1.18 9.84
N GLN A 229 -0.47 -1.91 9.19
CA GLN A 229 -0.32 -2.35 7.81
C GLN A 229 -0.14 -1.16 6.86
N LEU A 230 -0.96 -0.12 7.00
CA LEU A 230 -0.88 1.09 6.17
C LEU A 230 0.48 1.78 6.30
N TRP A 231 0.94 2.02 7.51
CA TRP A 231 2.24 2.66 7.74
C TRP A 231 3.41 1.79 7.26
N GLY A 232 3.33 0.48 7.46
CA GLY A 232 4.30 -0.46 6.90
C GLY A 232 4.39 -0.35 5.39
N ALA A 233 3.24 -0.33 4.71
CA ALA A 233 3.15 -0.23 3.25
C ALA A 233 3.63 1.12 2.71
N VAL A 234 3.22 2.24 3.32
CA VAL A 234 3.68 3.59 2.95
C VAL A 234 5.20 3.70 3.03
N CYS A 235 5.79 3.25 4.15
CA CYS A 235 7.23 3.24 4.33
C CYS A 235 7.95 2.30 3.35
N ALA A 236 7.35 1.15 3.00
CA ALA A 236 7.91 0.23 2.02
C ALA A 236 7.95 0.87 0.62
N VAL A 237 6.91 1.61 0.23
CA VAL A 237 6.91 2.35 -1.03
C VAL A 237 8.02 3.41 -1.05
N PHE A 238 8.24 4.17 0.03
CA PHE A 238 9.37 5.10 0.09
C PHE A 238 10.71 4.37 -0.02
N ARG A 239 10.90 3.26 0.70
CA ARG A 239 12.13 2.44 0.59
C ARG A 239 12.37 1.92 -0.83
N SER A 240 11.29 1.58 -1.56
CA SER A 240 11.41 1.04 -2.91
C SER A 240 12.04 2.02 -3.91
N TRP A 241 12.03 3.33 -3.62
CA TRP A 241 12.76 4.33 -4.38
C TRP A 241 14.25 4.07 -4.43
N MET A 242 14.83 3.47 -3.36
CA MET A 242 16.25 3.16 -3.26
C MET A 242 16.55 1.66 -3.46
N ASN A 243 15.63 0.88 -4.00
CA ASN A 243 15.91 -0.49 -4.45
C ASN A 243 16.92 -0.47 -5.60
N GLU A 244 17.78 -1.49 -5.69
CA GLU A 244 18.84 -1.59 -6.72
C GLU A 244 18.30 -1.43 -8.14
N ARG A 245 17.19 -2.13 -8.46
CA ARG A 245 16.53 -2.02 -9.77
C ARG A 245 16.03 -0.61 -10.07
N ALA A 246 15.49 0.09 -9.08
CA ALA A 246 15.02 1.46 -9.22
C ALA A 246 16.19 2.45 -9.40
N ILE A 247 17.29 2.25 -8.66
CA ILE A 247 18.52 3.04 -8.80
C ILE A 247 19.12 2.85 -10.19
N LEU A 248 19.24 1.60 -10.65
CA LEU A 248 19.78 1.30 -11.97
C LEU A 248 18.92 1.93 -13.08
N TYR A 249 17.60 1.74 -13.02
CA TYR A 249 16.67 2.34 -13.99
C TYR A 249 16.81 3.87 -14.03
N ARG A 250 16.82 4.53 -12.87
CA ARG A 250 16.98 5.99 -12.81
C ARG A 250 18.31 6.46 -13.43
N LYS A 251 19.41 5.73 -13.20
CA LYS A 251 20.71 6.04 -13.83
C LYS A 251 20.65 5.92 -15.35
N MET A 252 19.96 4.91 -15.88
CA MET A 252 19.80 4.69 -17.32
C MET A 252 18.94 5.78 -17.98
N GLU A 253 17.87 6.21 -17.30
CA GLU A 253 16.91 7.19 -17.81
C GLU A 253 17.23 8.64 -17.43
N GLY A 254 18.34 8.89 -16.74
CA GLY A 254 18.73 10.23 -16.30
C GLY A 254 17.77 10.87 -15.30
N ILE A 255 17.08 10.05 -14.47
CA ILE A 255 16.11 10.51 -13.47
C ILE A 255 16.85 10.86 -12.17
N PRO A 256 16.76 12.11 -11.68
CA PRO A 256 17.41 12.55 -10.46
C PRO A 256 16.91 11.81 -9.21
N ALA A 257 17.83 11.44 -8.31
CA ALA A 257 17.50 10.71 -7.08
C ALA A 257 16.65 11.55 -6.12
N GLU A 258 16.86 12.85 -6.09
CA GLU A 258 16.16 13.82 -5.25
C GLU A 258 14.69 14.04 -5.61
N TRP A 259 14.24 13.54 -6.76
CA TRP A 259 12.82 13.64 -7.14
C TRP A 259 11.88 12.85 -6.22
N GLY A 260 12.37 11.76 -5.64
CA GLY A 260 11.55 10.91 -4.79
C GLY A 260 10.37 10.25 -5.51
N THR A 261 9.54 9.57 -4.75
CA THR A 261 8.26 8.98 -5.20
C THR A 261 7.12 9.45 -4.31
N ALA A 262 5.98 9.75 -4.91
CA ALA A 262 4.74 9.91 -4.18
C ALA A 262 4.18 8.54 -3.77
N VAL A 263 3.31 8.52 -2.77
CA VAL A 263 2.54 7.33 -2.37
C VAL A 263 1.07 7.61 -2.56
N THR A 264 0.39 6.80 -3.38
CA THR A 264 -1.05 6.88 -3.58
C THR A 264 -1.73 5.79 -2.78
N VAL A 265 -2.64 6.18 -1.88
CA VAL A 265 -3.54 5.29 -1.13
C VAL A 265 -4.93 5.44 -1.73
N GLN A 266 -5.56 4.32 -2.13
CA GLN A 266 -6.83 4.37 -2.86
C GLN A 266 -7.73 3.22 -2.44
N ALA A 267 -9.04 3.48 -2.32
CA ALA A 267 -10.04 2.45 -2.07
C ALA A 267 -9.97 1.35 -3.12
N MET A 268 -10.05 0.10 -2.67
CA MET A 268 -10.17 -1.05 -3.55
C MET A 268 -11.60 -1.19 -4.07
N VAL A 269 -11.72 -1.47 -5.36
CA VAL A 269 -12.96 -1.90 -6.00
C VAL A 269 -12.71 -3.23 -6.69
N PHE A 270 -13.66 -4.16 -6.57
CA PHE A 270 -13.48 -5.53 -7.01
C PHE A 270 -14.45 -5.84 -8.15
N GLY A 271 -13.95 -5.96 -9.37
CA GLY A 271 -14.74 -6.33 -10.55
C GLY A 271 -15.38 -7.72 -10.44
N ASN A 272 -14.78 -8.60 -9.63
CA ASN A 272 -15.27 -9.97 -9.40
C ASN A 272 -16.30 -10.09 -8.24
N MET A 273 -16.78 -8.98 -7.69
CA MET A 273 -17.89 -8.98 -6.72
C MET A 273 -19.27 -9.01 -7.40
N GLY A 274 -19.36 -8.67 -8.69
CA GLY A 274 -20.57 -8.66 -9.49
C GLY A 274 -20.48 -9.61 -10.67
N ASP A 275 -21.54 -9.62 -11.51
CA ASP A 275 -21.62 -10.43 -12.73
C ASP A 275 -21.03 -9.69 -13.96
N THR A 276 -20.72 -8.40 -13.78
CA THR A 276 -20.09 -7.55 -14.79
C THR A 276 -18.70 -7.17 -14.33
N SER A 277 -17.70 -7.91 -14.79
CA SER A 277 -16.31 -7.51 -14.68
C SER A 277 -15.82 -7.07 -16.06
N ALA A 278 -15.24 -5.87 -16.16
CA ALA A 278 -14.60 -5.39 -17.36
C ALA A 278 -13.13 -5.78 -17.39
#